data_fd00bfc23118bac425ff8be0fd00e705
#
_entry.id   fd00bfc23118bac425ff8be0fd00e705
#
_cell.length_a   1.000
_cell.length_b   1.000
_cell.length_c   1.000
_cell.angle_alpha   90.00
_cell.angle_beta   90.00
_cell.angle_gamma   90.00
#
_symmetry.space_group_name_H-M   'P 1'
#
loop_
_entity.id
_entity.type
_entity.pdbx_description
1 polymer ?
#
loop_
_entity_poly.entity_id
_entity_poly.type
_entity_poly.pdbx_seq_one_letter_code
_entity_poly.pdbx_strand_id
1 'polypeptide(L)'
;FTRLPQFGLSYIFDIIEDSDGYIWVATMGNGVYKYNPEDRKIKHYMHREGDDVSLSSNSVSNIKETSSGEIWFSTDRGGVCRYNKTEDNFTTFSEKQGLPDDTAYKILEDKNRNLWFGTNKGLVKFDPETGQSEVFTTDNGLPGDQFNYKSAFVSSSGIFYFGSSEGLISFDPYQMQKNSCIPSVFITKLLIGNKEVTPRSENSPLQQ
;
A
#
# COMPACT_ATOMS: atom_id res chain seq x y z
N PHE A 1 -13.71 9.33 32.81
CA PHE A 1 -13.74 8.54 31.57
C PHE A 1 -15.14 8.61 30.98
N THR A 2 -15.23 9.01 29.72
CA THR A 2 -16.52 9.09 29.00
C THR A 2 -16.45 8.16 27.78
N ARG A 3 -17.40 7.23 27.68
CA ARG A 3 -17.60 6.45 26.48
C ARG A 3 -18.30 7.31 25.44
N LEU A 4 -17.87 7.22 24.20
CA LEU A 4 -18.50 7.87 23.05
C LEU A 4 -19.34 6.82 22.29
N PRO A 5 -20.62 6.59 22.66
CA PRO A 5 -21.43 5.48 22.16
C PRO A 5 -21.76 5.58 20.67
N GLN A 6 -21.63 6.77 20.10
CA GLN A 6 -21.88 7.06 18.68
C GLN A 6 -20.91 6.33 17.71
N PHE A 7 -19.76 5.84 18.20
CA PHE A 7 -18.83 5.04 17.39
C PHE A 7 -19.15 3.54 17.40
N GLY A 8 -20.25 3.14 18.00
CA GLY A 8 -20.70 1.76 18.04
C GLY A 8 -19.80 0.83 18.88
N LEU A 9 -19.91 -0.48 18.62
CA LEU A 9 -19.12 -1.54 19.25
C LEU A 9 -18.10 -2.10 18.25
N SER A 10 -17.34 -1.24 17.58
CA SER A 10 -16.35 -1.66 16.58
C SER A 10 -14.97 -1.79 17.21
N TYR A 11 -14.16 -2.71 16.69
CA TYR A 11 -12.73 -2.73 16.99
C TYR A 11 -12.06 -1.52 16.33
N ILE A 12 -11.55 -0.59 17.13
CA ILE A 12 -10.84 0.59 16.66
C ILE A 12 -9.39 0.20 16.42
N PHE A 13 -8.90 0.45 15.21
CA PHE A 13 -7.55 0.11 14.79
C PHE A 13 -6.63 1.32 14.79
N ASP A 14 -7.15 2.50 14.39
CA ASP A 14 -6.33 3.70 14.34
C ASP A 14 -7.15 4.94 14.63
N ILE A 15 -6.49 5.97 15.18
CA ILE A 15 -7.10 7.26 15.48
C ILE A 15 -6.05 8.33 15.20
N ILE A 16 -6.43 9.35 14.43
CA ILE A 16 -5.63 10.56 14.26
C ILE A 16 -6.49 11.81 14.41
N GLU A 17 -5.87 12.91 14.76
CA GLU A 17 -6.41 14.25 14.54
C GLU A 17 -5.78 14.81 13.27
N ASP A 18 -6.59 15.30 12.34
CA ASP A 18 -6.10 15.93 11.13
C ASP A 18 -5.78 17.43 11.36
N SER A 19 -5.10 18.03 10.41
CA SER A 19 -4.71 19.46 10.48
C SER A 19 -5.89 20.43 10.51
N ASP A 20 -7.11 19.98 10.16
CA ASP A 20 -8.36 20.75 10.26
C ASP A 20 -9.07 20.55 11.62
N GLY A 21 -8.49 19.75 12.54
CA GLY A 21 -9.02 19.47 13.88
C GLY A 21 -10.11 18.38 13.93
N TYR A 22 -10.31 17.63 12.84
CA TYR A 22 -11.21 16.47 12.87
C TYR A 22 -10.51 15.24 13.40
N ILE A 23 -11.22 14.45 14.18
CA ILE A 23 -10.77 13.15 14.65
C ILE A 23 -11.26 12.07 13.67
N TRP A 24 -10.31 11.37 13.06
CA TRP A 24 -10.57 10.23 12.21
C TRP A 24 -10.40 8.93 12.99
N VAL A 25 -11.34 8.02 12.86
CA VAL A 25 -11.35 6.74 13.58
C VAL A 25 -11.51 5.61 12.58
N ALA A 26 -10.48 4.80 12.42
CA ALA A 26 -10.47 3.61 11.58
C ALA A 26 -10.94 2.39 12.38
N THR A 27 -11.77 1.55 11.77
CA THR A 27 -12.31 0.36 12.41
C THR A 27 -12.09 -0.90 11.57
N MET A 28 -12.12 -2.04 12.25
CA MET A 28 -12.17 -3.34 11.60
C MET A 28 -13.64 -3.72 11.36
N GLY A 29 -14.05 -3.67 10.10
CA GLY A 29 -15.37 -4.12 9.64
C GLY A 29 -16.48 -3.09 9.67
N ASN A 30 -16.24 -1.85 10.15
CA ASN A 30 -17.26 -0.79 10.20
C ASN A 30 -16.78 0.54 9.59
N GLY A 31 -15.82 0.49 8.65
CA GLY A 31 -15.33 1.64 7.90
C GLY A 31 -14.60 2.69 8.74
N VAL A 32 -14.84 3.96 8.43
CA VAL A 32 -14.16 5.11 9.02
C VAL A 32 -15.18 6.14 9.51
N TYR A 33 -14.90 6.71 10.67
CA TYR A 33 -15.64 7.85 11.19
C TYR A 33 -14.78 9.11 11.15
N LYS A 34 -15.39 10.22 10.75
CA LYS A 34 -14.86 11.58 10.87
C LYS A 34 -15.67 12.33 11.91
N TYR A 35 -15.07 12.73 13.01
CA TYR A 35 -15.70 13.40 14.14
C TYR A 35 -15.20 14.83 14.25
N ASN A 36 -16.12 15.78 14.37
CA ASN A 36 -15.83 17.17 14.70
C ASN A 36 -15.99 17.38 16.21
N PRO A 37 -14.89 17.66 16.96
CA PRO A 37 -14.98 17.89 18.40
C PRO A 37 -15.76 19.16 18.79
N GLU A 38 -15.81 20.19 17.93
CA GLU A 38 -16.43 21.48 18.21
C GLU A 38 -17.96 21.38 18.22
N ASP A 39 -18.55 20.83 17.16
CA ASP A 39 -20.00 20.71 17.02
C ASP A 39 -20.53 19.30 17.32
N ARG A 40 -19.62 18.37 17.65
CA ARG A 40 -19.85 16.95 17.98
C ARG A 40 -20.54 16.15 16.87
N LYS A 41 -20.48 16.61 15.63
CA LYS A 41 -21.01 15.87 14.50
C LYS A 41 -20.07 14.74 14.10
N ILE A 42 -20.69 13.64 13.66
CA ILE A 42 -19.99 12.48 13.13
C ILE A 42 -20.48 12.23 11.71
N LYS A 43 -19.52 12.00 10.84
CA LYS A 43 -19.73 11.43 9.51
C LYS A 43 -19.18 10.02 9.49
N HIS A 44 -19.94 9.09 8.90
CA HIS A 44 -19.58 7.68 8.83
C HIS A 44 -19.46 7.27 7.37
N TYR A 45 -18.29 6.75 7.00
CA TYR A 45 -17.98 6.29 5.65
C TYR A 45 -17.83 4.78 5.65
N MET A 46 -18.49 4.15 4.71
CA MET A 46 -18.45 2.70 4.52
C MET A 46 -18.22 2.36 3.06
N HIS A 47 -17.70 1.16 2.83
CA HIS A 47 -17.72 0.55 1.52
C HIS A 47 -19.15 0.28 1.08
N ARG A 48 -19.46 0.60 -0.18
CA ARG A 48 -20.72 0.31 -0.85
C ARG A 48 -20.42 -0.44 -2.14
N GLU A 49 -21.00 -1.62 -2.28
CA GLU A 49 -20.81 -2.42 -3.48
C GLU A 49 -21.34 -1.66 -4.72
N GLY A 50 -20.53 -1.61 -5.79
CA GLY A 50 -20.86 -0.89 -7.02
C GLY A 50 -20.69 0.63 -6.95
N ASP A 51 -20.17 1.18 -5.86
CA ASP A 51 -19.87 2.61 -5.70
C ASP A 51 -18.35 2.81 -5.64
N ASP A 52 -17.74 3.10 -6.79
CA ASP A 52 -16.28 3.23 -6.96
C ASP A 52 -15.68 4.44 -6.21
N VAL A 53 -16.51 5.36 -5.74
CA VAL A 53 -16.08 6.52 -4.95
C VAL A 53 -16.37 6.36 -3.45
N SER A 54 -16.90 5.23 -3.02
CA SER A 54 -17.01 4.88 -1.61
C SER A 54 -15.67 4.38 -1.05
N LEU A 55 -15.59 4.18 0.26
CA LEU A 55 -14.44 3.54 0.89
C LEU A 55 -14.22 2.13 0.30
N SER A 56 -12.98 1.74 0.00
CA SER A 56 -12.70 0.48 -0.71
C SER A 56 -12.94 -0.78 0.13
N SER A 57 -12.87 -0.67 1.46
CA SER A 57 -13.15 -1.76 2.41
C SER A 57 -13.64 -1.21 3.75
N ASN A 58 -14.50 -1.95 4.44
CA ASN A 58 -14.93 -1.61 5.80
C ASN A 58 -13.89 -1.96 6.87
N SER A 59 -12.83 -2.68 6.52
CA SER A 59 -11.73 -3.01 7.41
C SER A 59 -10.54 -2.09 7.13
N VAL A 60 -10.42 -1.04 7.95
CA VAL A 60 -9.38 -0.02 7.81
C VAL A 60 -8.34 -0.17 8.90
N SER A 61 -7.09 -0.40 8.51
CA SER A 61 -5.99 -0.74 9.42
C SER A 61 -5.16 0.45 9.86
N ASN A 62 -5.07 1.51 9.05
CA ASN A 62 -4.29 2.70 9.35
C ASN A 62 -4.85 3.94 8.66
N ILE A 63 -4.61 5.09 9.29
CA ILE A 63 -4.89 6.43 8.76
C ILE A 63 -3.58 7.20 8.73
N LYS A 64 -3.33 7.90 7.66
CA LYS A 64 -2.16 8.77 7.49
C LYS A 64 -2.59 10.12 6.94
N GLU A 65 -2.32 11.18 7.66
CA GLU A 65 -2.26 12.51 7.08
C GLU A 65 -0.85 12.75 6.53
N THR A 66 -0.76 13.11 5.26
CA THR A 66 0.49 13.44 4.60
C THR A 66 0.95 14.86 4.94
N SER A 67 2.20 15.18 4.63
CA SER A 67 2.75 16.54 4.77
C SER A 67 2.03 17.58 3.91
N SER A 68 1.29 17.15 2.86
CA SER A 68 0.42 17.98 2.04
C SER A 68 -1.01 18.14 2.59
N GLY A 69 -1.34 17.49 3.71
CA GLY A 69 -2.66 17.52 4.32
C GLY A 69 -3.69 16.58 3.65
N GLU A 70 -3.25 15.64 2.84
CA GLU A 70 -4.11 14.58 2.29
C GLU A 70 -4.30 13.48 3.32
N ILE A 71 -5.52 12.96 3.41
CA ILE A 71 -5.85 11.82 4.29
C ILE A 71 -5.90 10.54 3.49
N TRP A 72 -5.08 9.58 3.90
CA TRP A 72 -4.95 8.26 3.30
C TRP A 72 -5.32 7.16 4.29
N PHE A 73 -5.92 6.11 3.78
CA PHE A 73 -6.37 4.96 4.54
C PHE A 73 -5.77 3.69 3.94
N SER A 74 -5.18 2.86 4.79
CA SER A 74 -4.84 1.48 4.42
C SER A 74 -6.00 0.57 4.78
N THR A 75 -6.31 -0.37 3.91
CA THR A 75 -7.41 -1.30 4.11
C THR A 75 -6.98 -2.76 4.02
N ASP A 76 -7.75 -3.63 4.65
CA ASP A 76 -7.70 -5.06 4.42
C ASP A 76 -8.60 -5.40 3.23
N ARG A 77 -8.02 -5.92 2.15
CA ARG A 77 -8.68 -6.30 0.90
C ARG A 77 -9.35 -5.19 0.09
N GLY A 78 -8.79 -4.00 0.13
CA GLY A 78 -9.26 -2.87 -0.69
C GLY A 78 -8.14 -1.91 -1.09
N GLY A 79 -6.87 -2.28 -0.83
CA GLY A 79 -5.70 -1.46 -1.12
C GLY A 79 -5.58 -0.23 -0.24
N VAL A 80 -5.28 0.90 -0.82
CA VAL A 80 -5.23 2.21 -0.16
C VAL A 80 -6.26 3.17 -0.75
N CYS A 81 -6.82 4.03 0.09
CA CYS A 81 -7.78 5.06 -0.31
C CYS A 81 -7.27 6.44 0.05
N ARG A 82 -7.46 7.40 -0.85
CA ARG A 82 -7.31 8.82 -0.57
C ARG A 82 -8.68 9.46 -0.39
N TYR A 83 -8.86 10.24 0.67
CA TYR A 83 -10.06 11.03 0.88
C TYR A 83 -10.01 12.34 0.07
N ASN A 84 -11.02 12.60 -0.73
CA ASN A 84 -11.20 13.82 -1.49
C ASN A 84 -12.02 14.81 -0.67
N LYS A 85 -11.37 15.80 -0.07
CA LYS A 85 -12.05 16.79 0.81
C LYS A 85 -13.15 17.58 0.09
N THR A 86 -12.95 17.90 -1.20
CA THR A 86 -13.88 18.71 -1.99
C THR A 86 -15.16 17.94 -2.34
N GLU A 87 -14.99 16.71 -2.82
CA GLU A 87 -16.10 15.86 -3.27
C GLU A 87 -16.68 15.01 -2.15
N ASP A 88 -15.99 14.97 -1.00
CA ASP A 88 -16.35 14.20 0.18
C ASP A 88 -16.55 12.70 -0.13
N ASN A 89 -15.64 12.16 -0.90
CA ASN A 89 -15.61 10.80 -1.37
C ASN A 89 -14.18 10.23 -1.36
N PHE A 90 -13.95 9.05 -1.96
CA PHE A 90 -12.66 8.38 -1.95
C PHE A 90 -12.17 8.06 -3.36
N THR A 91 -10.86 8.10 -3.53
CA THR A 91 -10.17 7.50 -4.67
C THR A 91 -9.41 6.27 -4.18
N THR A 92 -9.66 5.13 -4.82
CA THR A 92 -9.08 3.84 -4.46
C THR A 92 -7.92 3.47 -5.37
N PHE A 93 -6.87 2.90 -4.78
CA PHE A 93 -5.75 2.26 -5.44
C PHE A 93 -5.62 0.83 -4.91
N SER A 94 -5.75 -0.14 -5.80
CA SER A 94 -5.82 -1.58 -5.51
C SER A 94 -4.99 -2.38 -6.53
N GLU A 95 -5.08 -3.70 -6.51
CA GLU A 95 -4.48 -4.55 -7.56
C GLU A 95 -4.94 -4.14 -8.96
N LYS A 96 -6.18 -3.66 -9.12
CA LYS A 96 -6.71 -3.15 -10.39
C LYS A 96 -5.96 -1.93 -10.92
N GLN A 97 -5.37 -1.13 -10.03
CA GLN A 97 -4.56 0.05 -10.37
C GLN A 97 -3.06 -0.23 -10.27
N GLY A 98 -2.65 -1.50 -10.12
CA GLY A 98 -1.24 -1.91 -10.17
C GLY A 98 -0.55 -2.10 -8.82
N LEU A 99 -1.28 -2.16 -7.71
CA LEU A 99 -0.69 -2.61 -6.44
C LEU A 99 -0.45 -4.13 -6.50
N PRO A 100 0.53 -4.66 -5.75
CA PRO A 100 0.83 -6.09 -5.73
C PRO A 100 -0.22 -6.90 -4.95
N ASP A 101 -0.93 -6.25 -4.03
CA ASP A 101 -1.89 -6.86 -3.10
C ASP A 101 -2.91 -5.83 -2.64
N ASP A 102 -4.14 -6.27 -2.41
CA ASP A 102 -5.23 -5.42 -1.91
C ASP A 102 -5.20 -5.23 -0.38
N THR A 103 -4.28 -5.88 0.33
CA THR A 103 -4.06 -5.65 1.77
C THR A 103 -2.89 -4.71 1.95
N ALA A 104 -3.15 -3.52 2.47
CA ALA A 104 -2.14 -2.53 2.81
C ALA A 104 -2.08 -2.33 4.32
N TYR A 105 -0.84 -2.15 4.82
CA TYR A 105 -0.58 -1.94 6.24
C TYR A 105 -0.25 -0.49 6.54
N LYS A 106 0.56 -0.21 7.58
CA LYS A 106 0.85 1.16 8.01
C LYS A 106 1.58 1.95 6.94
N ILE A 107 1.03 3.12 6.60
CA ILE A 107 1.59 4.07 5.64
C ILE A 107 2.62 4.96 6.32
N LEU A 108 3.81 5.05 5.73
CA LEU A 108 4.82 6.05 6.00
C LEU A 108 4.97 6.98 4.80
N GLU A 109 5.41 8.21 5.03
CA GLU A 109 5.68 9.18 3.98
C GLU A 109 7.17 9.54 3.97
N ASP A 110 7.78 9.55 2.79
CA ASP A 110 9.15 10.02 2.63
C ASP A 110 9.23 11.54 2.31
N LYS A 111 10.43 12.12 2.30
CA LYS A 111 10.62 13.55 2.03
C LYS A 111 10.26 13.97 0.60
N ASN A 112 10.17 13.00 -0.32
CA ASN A 112 9.74 13.20 -1.69
C ASN A 112 8.21 13.04 -1.85
N ARG A 113 7.48 12.89 -0.71
CA ARG A 113 6.04 12.66 -0.63
C ARG A 113 5.56 11.31 -1.16
N ASN A 114 6.47 10.36 -1.43
CA ASN A 114 6.04 9.00 -1.73
C ASN A 114 5.49 8.35 -0.47
N LEU A 115 4.48 7.52 -0.64
CA LEU A 115 3.91 6.70 0.42
C LEU A 115 4.57 5.31 0.39
N TRP A 116 4.93 4.82 1.56
CA TRP A 116 5.53 3.51 1.74
C TRP A 116 4.67 2.67 2.67
N PHE A 117 4.31 1.49 2.23
CA PHE A 117 3.51 0.56 3.03
C PHE A 117 3.83 -0.90 2.69
N GLY A 118 3.81 -1.74 3.71
CA GLY A 118 3.92 -3.18 3.52
C GLY A 118 2.60 -3.78 3.06
N THR A 119 2.68 -4.89 2.35
CA THR A 119 1.55 -5.73 1.90
C THR A 119 1.83 -7.20 2.24
N ASN A 120 0.98 -8.13 1.78
CA ASN A 120 1.30 -9.57 1.84
C ASN A 120 2.26 -10.02 0.73
N LYS A 121 2.51 -9.16 -0.28
CA LYS A 121 3.31 -9.48 -1.47
C LYS A 121 4.44 -8.46 -1.69
N GLY A 122 5.02 -7.94 -0.62
CA GLY A 122 6.17 -7.03 -0.67
C GLY A 122 5.92 -5.67 -0.06
N LEU A 123 6.97 -4.85 -0.12
CA LEU A 123 6.98 -3.45 0.29
C LEU A 123 6.69 -2.57 -0.94
N VAL A 124 5.75 -1.67 -0.81
CA VAL A 124 5.34 -0.75 -1.87
C VAL A 124 5.87 0.64 -1.60
N LYS A 125 6.49 1.24 -2.62
CA LYS A 125 6.68 2.68 -2.74
C LYS A 125 5.67 3.19 -3.75
N PHE A 126 4.82 4.09 -3.33
CA PHE A 126 3.71 4.62 -4.11
C PHE A 126 3.84 6.13 -4.29
N ASP A 127 3.72 6.59 -5.52
CA ASP A 127 3.68 8.02 -5.85
C ASP A 127 2.21 8.49 -5.89
N PRO A 128 1.77 9.33 -4.94
CA PRO A 128 0.39 9.80 -4.87
C PRO A 128 -0.03 10.70 -6.04
N GLU A 129 0.92 11.37 -6.70
CA GLU A 129 0.64 12.29 -7.80
C GLU A 129 0.36 11.53 -9.10
N THR A 130 1.16 10.50 -9.39
CA THR A 130 1.03 9.71 -10.62
C THR A 130 0.20 8.43 -10.46
N GLY A 131 0.01 7.98 -9.22
CA GLY A 131 -0.62 6.70 -8.91
C GLY A 131 0.26 5.48 -9.23
N GLN A 132 1.55 5.69 -9.54
CA GLN A 132 2.48 4.61 -9.85
C GLN A 132 3.05 3.97 -8.58
N SER A 133 3.26 2.66 -8.64
CA SER A 133 3.89 1.90 -7.57
C SER A 133 5.17 1.22 -8.01
N GLU A 134 6.15 1.19 -7.11
CA GLU A 134 7.36 0.36 -7.19
C GLU A 134 7.29 -0.67 -6.07
N VAL A 135 7.48 -1.95 -6.39
CA VAL A 135 7.32 -3.05 -5.44
C VAL A 135 8.68 -3.68 -5.17
N PHE A 136 9.00 -3.87 -3.89
CA PHE A 136 10.20 -4.55 -3.43
C PHE A 136 9.81 -5.88 -2.80
N THR A 137 10.50 -6.94 -3.20
CA THR A 137 10.27 -8.32 -2.77
C THR A 137 11.57 -8.98 -2.35
N THR A 138 11.51 -10.26 -2.03
CA THR A 138 12.69 -11.11 -1.81
C THR A 138 13.67 -11.08 -2.98
N ASP A 139 13.19 -10.90 -4.22
CA ASP A 139 14.03 -10.74 -5.39
C ASP A 139 14.87 -9.44 -5.37
N ASN A 140 14.45 -8.46 -4.60
CA ASN A 140 15.16 -7.21 -4.36
C ASN A 140 15.99 -7.22 -3.07
N GLY A 141 16.04 -8.36 -2.37
CA GLY A 141 16.83 -8.56 -1.16
C GLY A 141 16.06 -8.33 0.15
N LEU A 142 14.73 -8.26 0.11
CA LEU A 142 13.95 -8.33 1.35
C LEU A 142 14.07 -9.72 1.96
N PRO A 143 14.07 -9.85 3.29
CA PRO A 143 14.11 -11.15 3.96
C PRO A 143 12.80 -11.93 3.82
N GLY A 144 11.68 -11.26 3.52
CA GLY A 144 10.36 -11.83 3.30
C GLY A 144 9.39 -10.81 2.74
N ASP A 145 8.30 -11.29 2.13
CA ASP A 145 7.33 -10.44 1.41
C ASP A 145 6.11 -10.07 2.25
N GLN A 146 5.88 -10.76 3.38
CA GLN A 146 4.73 -10.51 4.25
C GLN A 146 5.06 -9.53 5.37
N PHE A 147 4.33 -8.42 5.38
CA PHE A 147 4.45 -7.38 6.41
C PHE A 147 3.36 -7.52 7.47
N ASN A 148 3.49 -6.78 8.58
CA ASN A 148 2.60 -6.85 9.73
C ASN A 148 1.84 -5.54 9.96
N TYR A 149 0.61 -5.64 10.50
CA TYR A 149 -0.19 -4.49 10.91
C TYR A 149 0.58 -3.58 11.86
N LYS A 150 0.50 -2.27 11.64
CA LYS A 150 1.07 -1.21 12.50
C LYS A 150 2.57 -1.30 12.77
N SER A 151 3.27 -2.24 12.15
CA SER A 151 4.71 -2.48 12.34
C SER A 151 5.54 -1.65 11.36
N ALA A 152 5.39 -0.33 11.39
CA ALA A 152 6.23 0.57 10.61
C ALA A 152 6.52 1.86 11.37
N PHE A 153 7.73 2.40 11.21
CA PHE A 153 8.21 3.57 11.92
C PHE A 153 9.28 4.32 11.11
N VAL A 154 9.29 5.64 11.21
CA VAL A 154 10.35 6.50 10.69
C VAL A 154 11.14 7.07 11.86
N SER A 155 12.46 6.86 11.87
CA SER A 155 13.34 7.46 12.87
C SER A 155 13.52 8.97 12.64
N SER A 156 14.01 9.67 13.65
CA SER A 156 14.38 11.10 13.53
C SER A 156 15.47 11.36 12.50
N SER A 157 16.28 10.34 12.16
CA SER A 157 17.28 10.42 11.09
C SER A 157 16.72 10.13 9.70
N GLY A 158 15.43 9.76 9.57
CA GLY A 158 14.77 9.47 8.31
C GLY A 158 14.93 8.01 7.85
N ILE A 159 15.46 7.13 8.69
CA ILE A 159 15.55 5.69 8.41
C ILE A 159 14.17 5.07 8.62
N PHE A 160 13.74 4.26 7.68
CA PHE A 160 12.49 3.52 7.73
C PHE A 160 12.70 2.15 8.36
N TYR A 161 11.73 1.75 9.18
CA TYR A 161 11.67 0.46 9.85
C TYR A 161 10.33 -0.18 9.56
N PHE A 162 10.35 -1.43 9.09
CA PHE A 162 9.15 -2.23 8.83
C PHE A 162 9.27 -3.60 9.47
N GLY A 163 8.23 -4.04 10.16
CA GLY A 163 8.12 -5.40 10.67
C GLY A 163 7.48 -6.32 9.63
N SER A 164 8.12 -7.46 9.41
CA SER A 164 7.66 -8.53 8.53
C SER A 164 7.54 -9.85 9.29
N SER A 165 7.04 -10.90 8.64
CA SER A 165 7.04 -12.26 9.19
C SER A 165 8.46 -12.79 9.48
N GLU A 166 9.47 -12.28 8.76
CA GLU A 166 10.87 -12.68 8.85
C GLU A 166 11.73 -11.73 9.73
N GLY A 167 11.10 -10.77 10.39
CA GLY A 167 11.77 -9.87 11.33
C GLY A 167 11.67 -8.39 11.01
N LEU A 168 12.64 -7.62 11.52
CA LEU A 168 12.71 -6.17 11.36
C LEU A 168 13.58 -5.81 10.16
N ILE A 169 13.03 -5.03 9.25
CA ILE A 169 13.69 -4.48 8.08
C ILE A 169 13.96 -3.00 8.34
N SER A 170 15.15 -2.51 7.99
CA SER A 170 15.47 -1.09 8.05
C SER A 170 16.21 -0.66 6.78
N PHE A 171 15.87 0.53 6.27
CA PHE A 171 16.52 1.10 5.10
C PHE A 171 16.40 2.62 5.07
N ASP A 172 17.32 3.25 4.33
CA ASP A 172 17.22 4.65 3.96
C ASP A 172 16.51 4.75 2.60
N PRO A 173 15.31 5.33 2.49
CA PRO A 173 14.57 5.40 1.23
C PRO A 173 15.30 6.22 0.15
N TYR A 174 16.32 7.00 0.52
CA TYR A 174 17.12 7.82 -0.42
C TYR A 174 18.39 7.13 -0.89
N GLN A 175 18.81 6.06 -0.22
CA GLN A 175 19.99 5.28 -0.59
C GLN A 175 19.64 4.00 -1.35
N MET A 176 18.37 3.75 -1.63
CA MET A 176 17.97 2.61 -2.45
C MET A 176 18.38 2.86 -3.92
N GLN A 177 19.49 2.26 -4.31
CA GLN A 177 19.97 2.31 -5.69
C GLN A 177 19.12 1.36 -6.54
N LYS A 178 18.52 1.89 -7.61
CA LYS A 178 17.98 1.02 -8.65
C LYS A 178 19.13 0.21 -9.25
N ASN A 179 18.98 -1.11 -9.24
CA ASN A 179 19.89 -1.95 -10.02
C ASN A 179 19.70 -1.62 -11.50
N SER A 180 20.61 -0.80 -12.04
CA SER A 180 20.63 -0.42 -13.46
C SER A 180 21.19 -1.51 -14.37
N CYS A 181 21.62 -2.63 -13.79
CA CYS A 181 22.17 -3.75 -14.55
C CYS A 181 21.01 -4.45 -15.27
N ILE A 182 20.88 -4.22 -16.56
CA ILE A 182 19.95 -4.96 -17.42
C ILE A 182 20.53 -6.38 -17.55
N PRO A 183 19.86 -7.41 -17.01
CA PRO A 183 20.37 -8.77 -17.16
C PRO A 183 20.37 -9.14 -18.65
N SER A 184 21.49 -9.68 -19.12
CA SER A 184 21.58 -10.23 -20.46
C SER A 184 20.71 -11.49 -20.54
N VAL A 185 19.69 -11.46 -21.39
CA VAL A 185 18.83 -12.62 -21.64
C VAL A 185 19.45 -13.45 -22.75
N PHE A 186 19.78 -14.70 -22.46
CA PHE A 186 20.27 -15.67 -23.44
C PHE A 186 19.24 -16.78 -23.59
N ILE A 187 18.87 -17.08 -24.84
CA ILE A 187 18.13 -18.31 -25.14
C ILE A 187 19.12 -19.46 -25.12
N THR A 188 19.11 -20.23 -24.04
CA THR A 188 20.00 -21.37 -23.85
C THR A 188 19.51 -22.64 -24.52
N LYS A 189 18.21 -22.73 -24.81
CA LYS A 189 17.57 -23.91 -25.37
C LYS A 189 16.27 -23.56 -26.08
N LEU A 190 16.07 -24.09 -27.28
CA LEU A 190 14.81 -24.04 -28.02
C LEU A 190 14.28 -25.45 -28.22
N LEU A 191 13.03 -25.70 -27.86
CA LEU A 191 12.33 -26.96 -28.06
C LEU A 191 11.15 -26.78 -29.01
N ILE A 192 11.08 -27.58 -30.07
CA ILE A 192 9.93 -27.68 -30.97
C ILE A 192 9.39 -29.10 -30.89
N GLY A 193 8.14 -29.28 -30.45
CA GLY A 193 7.56 -30.62 -30.25
C GLY A 193 8.38 -31.49 -29.27
N ASN A 194 8.86 -30.93 -28.16
CA ASN A 194 9.74 -31.57 -27.15
C ASN A 194 11.11 -32.03 -27.70
N LYS A 195 11.51 -31.66 -28.90
CA LYS A 195 12.85 -31.92 -29.47
C LYS A 195 13.68 -30.65 -29.44
N GLU A 196 14.93 -30.80 -28.98
CA GLU A 196 15.89 -29.70 -28.97
C GLU A 196 16.27 -29.33 -30.39
N VAL A 197 16.19 -28.04 -30.71
CA VAL A 197 16.52 -27.52 -32.04
C VAL A 197 17.73 -26.59 -31.90
N THR A 198 18.77 -26.94 -32.60
CA THR A 198 20.01 -26.11 -32.68
C THR A 198 19.94 -25.29 -33.96
N PRO A 199 20.18 -23.96 -33.90
CA PRO A 199 20.29 -23.14 -35.12
C PRO A 199 21.42 -23.67 -35.99
N ARG A 200 21.20 -23.73 -37.33
CA ARG A 200 22.22 -24.18 -38.30
C ARG A 200 22.57 -25.68 -38.32
N SER A 201 21.79 -26.55 -37.70
CA SER A 201 21.92 -28.00 -37.98
C SER A 201 21.21 -28.34 -39.27
N GLU A 202 21.65 -29.37 -40.02
CA GLU A 202 21.13 -29.75 -41.34
C GLU A 202 19.64 -30.00 -41.40
N ASN A 203 18.96 -30.26 -40.27
CA ASN A 203 17.54 -30.48 -40.14
C ASN A 203 16.86 -29.43 -39.23
N SER A 204 17.47 -28.26 -39.03
CA SER A 204 16.90 -27.22 -38.20
C SER A 204 15.75 -26.51 -38.92
N PRO A 205 14.55 -26.40 -38.32
CA PRO A 205 13.47 -25.58 -38.88
C PRO A 205 13.77 -24.06 -38.79
N LEU A 206 14.89 -23.69 -38.16
CA LEU A 206 15.40 -22.31 -38.04
C LEU A 206 16.44 -22.10 -39.17
N GLN A 207 15.95 -21.92 -40.40
CA GLN A 207 16.73 -21.38 -41.50
C GLN A 207 16.67 -19.85 -41.47
N GLN A 208 17.79 -19.21 -41.87
CA GLN A 208 17.85 -17.73 -41.94
C GLN A 208 16.83 -17.17 -42.88
#